data_c60a71f26b6c550549b6616227e5d883
#
_entry.id   c60a71f26b6c550549b6616227e5d883
#
_cell.length_a   1.000
_cell.length_b   1.000
_cell.length_c   1.000
_cell.angle_alpha   90.00
_cell.angle_beta   90.00
_cell.angle_gamma   90.00
#
_symmetry.space_group_name_H-M   'P 1'
#
loop_
_entity.id
_entity.type
_entity.pdbx_description
1 polymer ?
#
loop_
_entity_poly.entity_id
_entity_poly.type
_entity_poly.pdbx_seq_one_letter_code
_entity_poly.pdbx_strand_id
1 'polypeptide(L)'
;MLAGIHATWEFDTDSVLIRYERGIRTPKLFQSLRERRIPYAALSSVTLTPGKRGTVVLRAVPRAGADPLVEAASGQLKEGCDPYRLVVPAEREVLAEYYADELRALLDPASDEPADRFLVAAPEAPMNFKAYDGRAGFDGERVSFRWSWTGASSTKWKAGDQTFKVSELAGIVWRSPEALDGYLRLLPRAAAPGDHRTGGSLGDLHGPEGCGSAGGGPADGVPAAAPVTRAADQDPAAVLFGLGYGPVHESLPFAAAVLESVRRTQPAPAVSAPALVTAGRRDPADIAERIHHLGELHRAGLVTDAEYTAKKAQLLAEL
;
A
#
# COMPACT_ATOMS: atom_id res chain seq x y z
N MET A 1 -14.88 -22.16 14.91
CA MET A 1 -15.69 -21.53 13.85
C MET A 1 -16.71 -20.59 14.49
N LEU A 2 -16.74 -19.34 14.08
CA LEU A 2 -17.65 -18.30 14.54
C LEU A 2 -18.51 -17.82 13.37
N ALA A 3 -19.81 -18.10 13.39
CA ALA A 3 -20.75 -17.64 12.38
C ALA A 3 -21.39 -16.32 12.83
N GLY A 4 -21.35 -15.33 11.97
CA GLY A 4 -21.98 -14.03 12.15
C GLY A 4 -22.89 -13.66 10.99
N ILE A 5 -23.24 -12.39 10.87
CA ILE A 5 -24.06 -11.85 9.80
C ILE A 5 -23.17 -11.63 8.58
N HIS A 6 -23.51 -12.25 7.45
CA HIS A 6 -22.83 -12.20 6.15
C HIS A 6 -21.48 -12.91 6.03
N ALA A 7 -20.93 -13.47 7.12
CA ALA A 7 -19.68 -14.19 7.06
C ALA A 7 -19.56 -15.23 8.19
N THR A 8 -18.73 -16.24 7.94
CA THR A 8 -18.27 -17.21 8.95
C THR A 8 -16.76 -17.17 8.99
N TRP A 9 -16.20 -17.10 10.20
CA TRP A 9 -14.78 -17.14 10.44
C TRP A 9 -14.39 -18.53 10.97
N GLU A 10 -13.43 -19.15 10.30
CA GLU A 10 -12.81 -20.41 10.71
C GLU A 10 -11.38 -20.10 11.17
N PHE A 11 -11.03 -20.59 12.34
CA PHE A 11 -9.75 -20.32 12.97
C PHE A 11 -8.87 -21.55 12.77
N ASP A 12 -7.86 -21.43 11.94
CA ASP A 12 -6.83 -22.43 11.69
C ASP A 12 -5.63 -22.20 12.62
N THR A 13 -4.58 -23.00 12.50
CA THR A 13 -3.39 -22.92 13.36
C THR A 13 -2.59 -21.63 13.18
N ASP A 14 -2.58 -21.05 11.97
CA ASP A 14 -1.76 -19.91 11.57
C ASP A 14 -2.53 -18.75 10.93
N SER A 15 -3.83 -18.93 10.74
CA SER A 15 -4.65 -18.01 9.95
C SER A 15 -6.13 -18.07 10.31
N VAL A 16 -6.84 -17.01 9.96
CA VAL A 16 -8.30 -16.99 9.92
C VAL A 16 -8.76 -17.13 8.47
N LEU A 17 -9.65 -18.08 8.20
CA LEU A 17 -10.37 -18.17 6.94
C LEU A 17 -11.74 -17.52 7.10
N ILE A 18 -11.97 -16.43 6.41
CA ILE A 18 -13.25 -15.73 6.34
C ILE A 18 -13.99 -16.21 5.10
N ARG A 19 -15.16 -16.80 5.30
CA ARG A 19 -16.08 -17.17 4.21
C ARG A 19 -17.29 -16.26 4.22
N TYR A 20 -17.51 -15.58 3.10
CA TYR A 20 -18.65 -14.67 2.95
C TYR A 20 -19.87 -15.41 2.40
N GLU A 21 -21.03 -15.10 2.98
CA GLU A 21 -22.28 -15.66 2.53
C GLU A 21 -22.71 -15.05 1.19
N ARG A 22 -23.46 -15.86 0.42
CA ARG A 22 -24.12 -15.41 -0.80
C ARG A 22 -25.59 -15.13 -0.48
N GLY A 23 -25.98 -13.85 -0.51
CA GLY A 23 -27.35 -13.46 -0.22
C GLY A 23 -27.67 -12.06 -0.72
N ILE A 24 -28.95 -11.78 -0.90
CA ILE A 24 -29.44 -10.48 -1.41
C ILE A 24 -29.03 -9.32 -0.48
N ARG A 25 -28.89 -9.59 0.82
CA ARG A 25 -28.51 -8.58 1.82
C ARG A 25 -27.01 -8.50 2.06
N THR A 26 -26.24 -9.46 1.54
CA THR A 26 -24.78 -9.47 1.67
C THR A 26 -24.18 -8.41 0.77
N PRO A 27 -23.24 -7.58 1.26
CA PRO A 27 -22.55 -6.59 0.44
C PRO A 27 -21.94 -7.23 -0.80
N LYS A 28 -22.09 -6.58 -1.95
CA LYS A 28 -21.58 -7.11 -3.23
C LYS A 28 -20.07 -7.34 -3.20
N LEU A 29 -19.32 -6.52 -2.44
CA LEU A 29 -17.87 -6.71 -2.25
C LEU A 29 -17.58 -8.08 -1.62
N PHE A 30 -18.31 -8.47 -0.58
CA PHE A 30 -18.16 -9.79 0.07
C PHE A 30 -18.47 -10.95 -0.89
N GLN A 31 -19.53 -10.80 -1.68
CA GLN A 31 -19.87 -11.80 -2.71
C GLN A 31 -18.78 -11.92 -3.78
N SER A 32 -18.11 -10.82 -4.14
CA SER A 32 -16.99 -10.79 -5.08
C SER A 32 -15.73 -11.45 -4.48
N LEU A 33 -15.44 -11.17 -3.22
CA LEU A 33 -14.28 -11.74 -2.52
C LEU A 33 -14.42 -13.23 -2.22
N ARG A 34 -15.65 -13.72 -2.02
CA ARG A 34 -16.02 -15.11 -1.68
C ARG A 34 -15.43 -15.59 -0.36
N GLU A 35 -14.10 -15.71 -0.30
CA GLU A 35 -13.35 -16.05 0.90
C GLU A 35 -12.04 -15.31 0.96
N ARG A 36 -11.50 -15.15 2.17
CA ARG A 36 -10.17 -14.57 2.40
C ARG A 36 -9.48 -15.31 3.54
N ARG A 37 -8.26 -15.71 3.28
CA ARG A 37 -7.37 -16.27 4.30
C ARG A 37 -6.42 -15.18 4.80
N ILE A 38 -6.38 -14.99 6.11
CA ILE A 38 -5.60 -13.96 6.77
C ILE A 38 -4.66 -14.62 7.75
N PRO A 39 -3.35 -14.66 7.48
CA PRO A 39 -2.36 -15.10 8.45
C PRO A 39 -2.40 -14.24 9.73
N TYR A 40 -2.21 -14.83 10.89
CA TYR A 40 -2.15 -14.05 12.14
C TYR A 40 -1.03 -12.99 12.11
N ALA A 41 0.09 -13.27 11.47
CA ALA A 41 1.16 -12.31 11.23
C ALA A 41 0.75 -11.07 10.42
N ALA A 42 -0.39 -11.12 9.70
CA ALA A 42 -0.93 -9.99 8.97
C ALA A 42 -1.82 -9.06 9.83
N LEU A 43 -2.11 -9.45 11.07
CA LEU A 43 -2.98 -8.69 11.97
C LEU A 43 -2.18 -7.76 12.88
N SER A 44 -2.68 -6.55 13.09
CA SER A 44 -2.16 -5.59 14.07
C SER A 44 -2.94 -5.61 15.37
N SER A 45 -4.25 -5.73 15.31
CA SER A 45 -5.09 -5.71 16.49
C SER A 45 -6.43 -6.43 16.28
N VAL A 46 -7.04 -6.83 17.40
CA VAL A 46 -8.37 -7.44 17.42
C VAL A 46 -9.23 -6.74 18.45
N THR A 47 -10.39 -6.25 18.04
CA THR A 47 -11.34 -5.56 18.90
C THR A 47 -12.69 -6.27 18.91
N LEU A 48 -13.32 -6.30 20.06
CA LEU A 48 -14.72 -6.71 20.22
C LEU A 48 -15.47 -5.53 20.85
N THR A 49 -16.53 -5.09 20.18
CA THR A 49 -17.31 -3.92 20.62
C THR A 49 -18.80 -4.19 20.51
N PRO A 50 -19.63 -3.56 21.36
CA PRO A 50 -21.08 -3.64 21.20
C PRO A 50 -21.52 -3.12 19.83
N GLY A 51 -22.38 -3.89 19.17
CA GLY A 51 -22.97 -3.54 17.89
C GLY A 51 -24.38 -2.95 18.07
N LYS A 52 -25.08 -2.79 16.95
CA LYS A 52 -26.48 -2.30 16.94
C LYS A 52 -27.45 -3.49 17.12
N ARG A 53 -28.62 -3.23 17.73
CA ARG A 53 -29.75 -4.18 17.86
C ARG A 53 -29.37 -5.51 18.51
N GLY A 54 -28.61 -5.47 19.62
CA GLY A 54 -28.24 -6.69 20.34
C GLY A 54 -27.26 -7.56 19.54
N THR A 55 -26.26 -6.98 18.96
CA THR A 55 -25.14 -7.67 18.33
C THR A 55 -23.85 -7.23 18.94
N VAL A 56 -22.78 -8.00 18.73
CA VAL A 56 -21.39 -7.60 19.00
C VAL A 56 -20.61 -7.60 17.68
N VAL A 57 -19.57 -6.81 17.60
CA VAL A 57 -18.75 -6.66 16.42
C VAL A 57 -17.33 -7.09 16.74
N LEU A 58 -16.91 -8.20 16.17
CA LEU A 58 -15.51 -8.62 16.14
C LEU A 58 -14.84 -8.01 14.92
N ARG A 59 -13.76 -7.28 15.13
CA ARG A 59 -12.96 -6.68 14.06
C ARG A 59 -11.50 -7.06 14.22
N ALA A 60 -10.94 -7.66 13.18
CA ALA A 60 -9.52 -7.91 13.05
C ALA A 60 -8.93 -6.82 12.12
N VAL A 61 -7.92 -6.10 12.58
CA VAL A 61 -7.30 -5.01 11.82
C VAL A 61 -6.01 -5.50 11.21
N PRO A 62 -5.86 -5.48 9.87
CA PRO A 62 -4.60 -5.82 9.24
C PRO A 62 -3.51 -4.79 9.55
N ARG A 63 -2.26 -5.24 9.61
CA ARG A 63 -1.08 -4.38 9.65
C ARG A 63 -1.01 -3.49 8.40
N ALA A 64 -0.49 -2.29 8.55
CA ALA A 64 -0.20 -1.43 7.40
C ALA A 64 0.70 -2.19 6.40
N GLY A 65 0.37 -2.17 5.11
CA GLY A 65 1.12 -2.87 4.08
C GLY A 65 0.94 -4.40 4.03
N ALA A 66 0.11 -5.02 4.90
CA ALA A 66 -0.10 -6.47 4.89
C ALA A 66 -1.17 -6.94 3.90
N ASP A 67 -2.14 -6.10 3.56
CA ASP A 67 -3.25 -6.44 2.68
C ASP A 67 -3.41 -5.44 1.53
N PRO A 68 -3.27 -5.90 0.27
CA PRO A 68 -3.39 -5.03 -0.90
C PRO A 68 -4.79 -4.43 -1.06
N LEU A 69 -5.85 -5.09 -0.58
CA LEU A 69 -7.22 -4.58 -0.67
C LEU A 69 -7.43 -3.41 0.29
N VAL A 70 -6.94 -3.52 1.53
CA VAL A 70 -7.03 -2.46 2.53
C VAL A 70 -6.14 -1.28 2.13
N GLU A 71 -4.95 -1.55 1.61
CA GLU A 71 -4.03 -0.53 1.12
C GLU A 71 -4.63 0.25 -0.06
N ALA A 72 -5.17 -0.46 -1.07
CA ALA A 72 -5.85 0.17 -2.21
C ALA A 72 -7.06 1.00 -1.78
N ALA A 73 -7.85 0.51 -0.81
CA ALA A 73 -9.02 1.21 -0.29
C ALA A 73 -8.66 2.49 0.48
N SER A 74 -7.47 2.55 1.09
CA SER A 74 -6.94 3.74 1.78
C SER A 74 -7.95 4.38 2.76
N GLY A 75 -8.65 3.55 3.54
CA GLY A 75 -9.66 4.00 4.51
C GLY A 75 -11.00 4.44 3.93
N GLN A 76 -11.21 4.32 2.61
CA GLN A 76 -12.44 4.81 1.94
C GLN A 76 -13.60 3.79 1.95
N LEU A 77 -13.42 2.61 2.53
CA LEU A 77 -14.49 1.63 2.66
C LEU A 77 -15.49 2.04 3.73
N LYS A 78 -16.78 1.89 3.43
CA LYS A 78 -17.82 1.99 4.44
C LYS A 78 -17.69 0.85 5.45
N GLU A 79 -18.02 1.12 6.71
CA GLU A 79 -17.97 0.15 7.80
C GLU A 79 -18.69 -1.17 7.48
N GLY A 80 -19.85 -1.10 6.83
CA GLY A 80 -20.61 -2.28 6.41
C GLY A 80 -20.00 -3.08 5.26
N CYS A 81 -18.95 -2.58 4.62
CA CYS A 81 -18.19 -3.23 3.55
C CYS A 81 -16.76 -3.60 4.00
N ASP A 82 -16.42 -3.40 5.28
CA ASP A 82 -15.13 -3.82 5.84
C ASP A 82 -15.05 -5.35 5.89
N PRO A 83 -14.17 -5.98 5.11
CA PRO A 83 -14.08 -7.44 5.02
C PRO A 83 -13.56 -8.10 6.31
N TYR A 84 -13.00 -7.32 7.22
CA TYR A 84 -12.43 -7.77 8.49
C TYR A 84 -13.33 -7.49 9.70
N ARG A 85 -14.60 -7.26 9.43
CA ARG A 85 -15.62 -6.99 10.42
C ARG A 85 -16.66 -8.08 10.43
N LEU A 86 -16.81 -8.79 11.54
CA LEU A 86 -17.83 -9.80 11.75
C LEU A 86 -18.88 -9.29 12.74
N VAL A 87 -20.13 -9.20 12.34
CA VAL A 87 -21.26 -8.88 13.23
C VAL A 87 -21.84 -10.18 13.74
N VAL A 88 -21.81 -10.36 15.04
CA VAL A 88 -22.24 -11.60 15.71
C VAL A 88 -23.50 -11.32 16.55
N PRO A 89 -24.53 -12.17 16.50
CA PRO A 89 -25.67 -12.06 17.40
C PRO A 89 -25.26 -12.17 18.87
N ALA A 90 -25.96 -11.47 19.79
CA ALA A 90 -25.62 -11.43 21.21
C ALA A 90 -25.59 -12.82 21.87
N GLU A 91 -26.40 -13.77 21.40
CA GLU A 91 -26.42 -15.14 21.89
C GLU A 91 -25.06 -15.86 21.72
N ARG A 92 -24.19 -15.33 20.88
CA ARG A 92 -22.84 -15.86 20.62
C ARG A 92 -21.74 -14.92 21.13
N GLU A 93 -22.06 -13.94 21.97
CA GLU A 93 -21.09 -12.96 22.51
C GLU A 93 -19.95 -13.66 23.24
N VAL A 94 -20.24 -14.59 24.16
CA VAL A 94 -19.23 -15.35 24.91
C VAL A 94 -18.28 -16.11 23.98
N LEU A 95 -18.81 -16.66 22.89
CA LEU A 95 -17.98 -17.35 21.89
C LEU A 95 -17.14 -16.34 21.09
N ALA A 96 -17.66 -15.16 20.80
CA ALA A 96 -16.92 -14.10 20.14
C ALA A 96 -15.81 -13.53 21.04
N GLU A 97 -16.06 -13.40 22.35
CA GLU A 97 -15.03 -13.03 23.34
C GLU A 97 -13.92 -14.05 23.38
N TYR A 98 -14.24 -15.34 23.48
CA TYR A 98 -13.26 -16.41 23.46
C TYR A 98 -12.35 -16.32 22.23
N TYR A 99 -12.91 -16.20 21.01
CA TYR A 99 -12.10 -16.10 19.81
C TYR A 99 -11.34 -14.79 19.71
N ALA A 100 -11.88 -13.69 20.23
CA ALA A 100 -11.18 -12.41 20.27
C ALA A 100 -9.92 -12.49 21.15
N ASP A 101 -10.03 -13.15 22.31
CA ASP A 101 -8.91 -13.32 23.24
C ASP A 101 -7.87 -14.31 22.68
N GLU A 102 -8.30 -15.39 22.05
CA GLU A 102 -7.42 -16.32 21.36
C GLU A 102 -6.63 -15.62 20.25
N LEU A 103 -7.30 -14.81 19.39
CA LEU A 103 -6.63 -14.03 18.36
C LEU A 103 -5.64 -13.02 18.93
N ARG A 104 -5.98 -12.34 20.03
CA ARG A 104 -5.07 -11.38 20.70
C ARG A 104 -3.81 -12.05 21.22
N ALA A 105 -3.95 -13.28 21.75
CA ALA A 105 -2.83 -14.06 22.25
C ALA A 105 -1.89 -14.56 21.12
N LEU A 106 -2.40 -14.65 19.89
CA LEU A 106 -1.67 -15.09 18.70
C LEU A 106 -1.07 -13.93 17.89
N LEU A 107 -1.31 -12.68 18.29
CA LEU A 107 -0.71 -11.53 17.60
C LEU A 107 0.82 -11.54 17.77
N ASP A 108 1.52 -11.21 16.69
CA ASP A 108 2.96 -11.04 16.69
C ASP A 108 3.36 -9.87 17.61
N PRO A 109 4.44 -9.98 18.41
CA PRO A 109 4.98 -8.84 19.18
C PRO A 109 5.27 -7.60 18.32
N ALA A 110 5.61 -7.78 17.04
CA ALA A 110 5.81 -6.70 16.05
C ALA A 110 4.54 -6.33 15.26
N SER A 111 3.37 -6.69 15.79
CA SER A 111 2.08 -6.45 15.09
C SER A 111 1.78 -4.98 14.78
N ASP A 112 2.34 -4.05 15.53
CA ASP A 112 2.21 -2.61 15.30
C ASP A 112 3.11 -2.09 14.15
N GLU A 113 4.13 -2.84 13.76
CA GLU A 113 5.03 -2.45 12.68
C GLU A 113 4.39 -2.69 11.30
N PRO A 114 4.62 -1.81 10.32
CA PRO A 114 4.19 -2.05 8.94
C PRO A 114 4.78 -3.35 8.38
N ALA A 115 4.02 -4.07 7.58
CA ALA A 115 4.52 -5.24 6.89
C ALA A 115 5.40 -4.81 5.69
N ASP A 116 6.52 -5.50 5.51
CA ASP A 116 7.46 -5.30 4.40
C ASP A 116 6.90 -5.79 3.05
N ARG A 117 5.92 -6.69 3.09
CA ARG A 117 5.25 -7.29 1.94
C ARG A 117 3.78 -7.57 2.23
N PHE A 118 3.01 -7.81 1.18
CA PHE A 118 1.65 -8.31 1.34
C PHE A 118 1.67 -9.74 1.88
N LEU A 119 0.93 -9.97 2.95
CA LEU A 119 0.75 -11.26 3.61
C LEU A 119 -0.61 -11.88 3.28
N VAL A 120 -1.56 -11.06 2.85
CA VAL A 120 -2.89 -11.48 2.39
C VAL A 120 -2.91 -11.43 0.88
N ALA A 121 -3.35 -12.51 0.26
CA ALA A 121 -3.43 -12.59 -1.19
C ALA A 121 -4.49 -11.64 -1.78
N ALA A 122 -4.15 -10.98 -2.88
CA ALA A 122 -5.12 -10.26 -3.70
C ALA A 122 -6.01 -11.24 -4.49
N PRO A 123 -7.17 -10.78 -4.99
CA PRO A 123 -7.94 -11.53 -5.96
C PRO A 123 -7.13 -11.83 -7.23
N GLU A 124 -7.35 -13.02 -7.79
CA GLU A 124 -6.58 -13.50 -8.93
C GLU A 124 -6.99 -12.85 -10.26
N ALA A 125 -6.00 -12.62 -11.14
CA ALA A 125 -6.22 -12.27 -12.54
C ALA A 125 -6.64 -13.52 -13.35
N PRO A 126 -7.32 -13.39 -14.53
CA PRO A 126 -7.62 -12.11 -15.19
C PRO A 126 -8.85 -11.41 -14.62
N MET A 127 -8.82 -10.09 -14.62
CA MET A 127 -9.91 -9.25 -14.14
C MET A 127 -10.27 -8.15 -15.14
N ASN A 128 -11.51 -7.73 -15.13
CA ASN A 128 -11.95 -6.56 -15.89
C ASN A 128 -13.17 -5.92 -15.24
N PHE A 129 -13.35 -4.64 -15.48
CA PHE A 129 -14.57 -3.93 -15.11
C PHE A 129 -14.88 -2.82 -16.11
N LYS A 130 -16.14 -2.39 -16.11
CA LYS A 130 -16.63 -1.30 -16.96
C LYS A 130 -16.56 0.01 -16.17
N ALA A 131 -15.80 0.97 -16.69
CA ALA A 131 -15.72 2.34 -16.20
C ALA A 131 -16.67 3.26 -16.99
N TYR A 132 -16.92 4.48 -16.50
CA TYR A 132 -17.76 5.46 -17.18
C TYR A 132 -17.18 5.84 -18.56
N ASP A 133 -15.88 6.07 -18.60
CA ASP A 133 -15.16 6.53 -19.79
C ASP A 133 -14.51 5.39 -20.60
N GLY A 134 -14.70 4.12 -20.16
CA GLY A 134 -14.12 2.98 -20.88
C GLY A 134 -14.24 1.66 -20.15
N ARG A 135 -13.28 0.80 -20.39
CA ARG A 135 -13.12 -0.50 -19.74
C ARG A 135 -11.69 -0.67 -19.28
N ALA A 136 -11.51 -1.14 -18.05
CA ALA A 136 -10.22 -1.59 -17.52
C ALA A 136 -10.12 -3.11 -17.59
N GLY A 137 -8.95 -3.62 -17.97
CA GLY A 137 -8.60 -5.04 -17.98
C GLY A 137 -7.23 -5.27 -17.36
N PHE A 138 -7.07 -6.39 -16.67
CA PHE A 138 -5.81 -6.82 -16.06
C PHE A 138 -5.63 -8.32 -16.27
N ASP A 139 -4.52 -8.72 -16.87
CA ASP A 139 -4.19 -10.12 -17.18
C ASP A 139 -3.18 -10.77 -16.21
N GLY A 140 -2.69 -10.02 -15.22
CA GLY A 140 -1.65 -10.42 -14.28
C GLY A 140 -0.29 -9.73 -14.54
N GLU A 141 -0.03 -9.31 -15.76
CA GLU A 141 1.22 -8.64 -16.18
C GLU A 141 1.00 -7.24 -16.74
N ARG A 142 -0.18 -6.99 -17.31
CA ARG A 142 -0.51 -5.75 -18.02
C ARG A 142 -1.89 -5.24 -17.60
N VAL A 143 -1.97 -3.94 -17.44
CA VAL A 143 -3.24 -3.22 -17.28
C VAL A 143 -3.57 -2.54 -18.60
N SER A 144 -4.78 -2.77 -19.11
CA SER A 144 -5.26 -2.17 -20.34
C SER A 144 -6.46 -1.27 -20.08
N PHE A 145 -6.50 -0.09 -20.72
CA PHE A 145 -7.65 0.81 -20.76
C PHE A 145 -8.12 0.96 -22.20
N ARG A 146 -9.40 0.66 -22.43
CA ARG A 146 -10.06 0.83 -23.73
C ARG A 146 -11.14 1.89 -23.59
N TRP A 147 -11.06 2.93 -24.37
CA TRP A 147 -11.93 4.10 -24.22
C TRP A 147 -13.31 3.90 -24.83
N SER A 148 -14.32 4.47 -24.18
CA SER A 148 -15.69 4.52 -24.68
C SER A 148 -15.89 5.81 -25.49
N TRP A 149 -16.49 5.68 -26.65
CA TRP A 149 -16.87 6.83 -27.50
C TRP A 149 -17.67 7.91 -26.76
N THR A 150 -18.56 7.50 -25.84
CA THR A 150 -19.51 8.41 -25.18
C THR A 150 -18.98 9.00 -23.87
N GLY A 151 -18.01 8.39 -23.25
CA GLY A 151 -17.54 8.76 -21.89
C GLY A 151 -16.14 9.33 -21.84
N ALA A 152 -15.29 8.99 -22.81
CA ALA A 152 -13.91 9.43 -22.80
C ALA A 152 -13.77 10.90 -23.23
N SER A 153 -12.88 11.63 -22.54
CA SER A 153 -12.51 12.99 -22.95
C SER A 153 -11.75 12.97 -24.28
N SER A 154 -11.71 14.12 -24.94
CA SER A 154 -10.96 14.28 -26.21
C SER A 154 -9.48 13.94 -26.05
N THR A 155 -8.89 14.18 -24.88
CA THR A 155 -7.49 13.85 -24.58
C THR A 155 -7.28 12.34 -24.54
N LYS A 156 -8.14 11.60 -23.83
CA LYS A 156 -8.10 10.14 -23.76
C LYS A 156 -8.36 9.51 -25.12
N TRP A 157 -9.34 10.02 -25.84
CA TRP A 157 -9.68 9.55 -27.18
C TRP A 157 -8.52 9.71 -28.17
N LYS A 158 -7.84 10.88 -28.16
CA LYS A 158 -6.66 11.14 -28.99
C LYS A 158 -5.46 10.28 -28.59
N ALA A 159 -5.32 9.96 -27.31
CA ALA A 159 -4.26 9.09 -26.83
C ALA A 159 -4.44 7.62 -27.27
N GLY A 160 -5.65 7.22 -27.69
CA GLY A 160 -5.99 5.86 -28.05
C GLY A 160 -6.00 4.90 -26.84
N ASP A 161 -6.29 3.63 -27.08
CA ASP A 161 -6.25 2.59 -26.04
C ASP A 161 -4.88 2.52 -25.41
N GLN A 162 -4.84 2.32 -24.10
CA GLN A 162 -3.61 2.31 -23.31
C GLN A 162 -3.30 0.91 -22.79
N THR A 163 -2.03 0.59 -22.72
CA THR A 163 -1.54 -0.65 -22.09
C THR A 163 -0.28 -0.35 -21.28
N PHE A 164 -0.29 -0.72 -20.00
CA PHE A 164 0.79 -0.49 -19.06
C PHE A 164 1.30 -1.84 -18.55
N LYS A 165 2.61 -2.09 -18.62
CA LYS A 165 3.18 -3.23 -17.94
C LYS A 165 3.26 -2.94 -16.44
N VAL A 166 2.95 -3.94 -15.62
CA VAL A 166 3.03 -3.84 -14.16
C VAL A 166 4.44 -3.41 -13.69
N SER A 167 5.48 -3.89 -14.37
CA SER A 167 6.88 -3.54 -14.07
C SER A 167 7.22 -2.06 -14.29
N GLU A 168 6.44 -1.35 -15.10
CA GLU A 168 6.59 0.08 -15.39
C GLU A 168 5.78 0.96 -14.43
N LEU A 169 5.01 0.35 -13.52
CA LEU A 169 4.20 1.06 -12.54
C LEU A 169 4.93 1.22 -11.20
N ALA A 170 4.76 2.36 -10.57
CA ALA A 170 5.16 2.63 -9.19
C ALA A 170 4.06 2.28 -8.19
N GLY A 171 2.80 2.32 -8.61
CA GLY A 171 1.64 2.06 -7.77
C GLY A 171 0.34 2.41 -8.47
N ILE A 172 -0.72 2.49 -7.68
CA ILE A 172 -2.06 2.89 -8.11
C ILE A 172 -2.66 3.86 -7.09
N VAL A 173 -3.65 4.62 -7.54
CA VAL A 173 -4.57 5.37 -6.68
C VAL A 173 -5.99 4.96 -7.03
N TRP A 174 -6.70 4.46 -6.03
CA TRP A 174 -8.12 4.16 -6.13
C TRP A 174 -8.90 5.17 -5.28
N ARG A 175 -9.82 5.90 -5.89
CA ARG A 175 -10.76 6.78 -5.20
C ARG A 175 -12.15 6.17 -5.33
N SER A 176 -12.81 5.98 -4.20
CA SER A 176 -14.08 5.27 -4.13
C SER A 176 -15.11 5.81 -5.14
N PRO A 177 -15.82 4.94 -5.89
CA PRO A 177 -16.94 5.35 -6.75
C PRO A 177 -18.14 5.90 -5.96
N GLU A 178 -18.14 5.77 -4.64
CA GLU A 178 -19.16 6.35 -3.75
C GLU A 178 -18.85 7.80 -3.38
N ALA A 179 -17.63 8.28 -3.66
CA ALA A 179 -17.25 9.68 -3.57
C ALA A 179 -17.57 10.40 -4.90
N LEU A 180 -17.72 11.71 -4.84
CA LEU A 180 -17.72 12.53 -6.05
C LEU A 180 -16.38 12.35 -6.77
N ASP A 181 -16.43 12.15 -8.09
CA ASP A 181 -15.24 12.00 -8.94
C ASP A 181 -14.35 10.79 -8.56
N GLY A 182 -14.95 9.63 -8.33
CA GLY A 182 -14.22 8.38 -8.12
C GLY A 182 -13.46 7.94 -9.38
N TYR A 183 -12.27 7.39 -9.21
CA TYR A 183 -11.42 6.94 -10.32
C TYR A 183 -10.42 5.85 -9.87
N LEU A 184 -9.88 5.13 -10.85
CA LEU A 184 -8.65 4.36 -10.71
C LEU A 184 -7.57 5.00 -11.56
N ARG A 185 -6.43 5.33 -10.97
CA ARG A 185 -5.26 5.88 -11.65
C ARG A 185 -4.06 4.96 -11.46
N LEU A 186 -3.38 4.67 -12.54
CA LEU A 186 -2.06 4.04 -12.51
C LEU A 186 -1.00 5.12 -12.33
N LEU A 187 0.00 4.82 -11.52
CA LEU A 187 1.16 5.68 -11.31
C LEU A 187 2.35 5.09 -12.07
N PRO A 188 2.70 5.61 -13.25
CA PRO A 188 3.89 5.18 -13.96
C PRO A 188 5.14 5.47 -13.12
N ARG A 189 6.14 4.58 -13.20
CA ARG A 189 7.45 4.81 -12.60
C ARG A 189 8.14 5.93 -13.38
N ALA A 190 8.69 6.91 -12.68
CA ALA A 190 9.53 7.91 -13.31
C ALA A 190 10.71 7.20 -14.01
N ALA A 191 10.91 7.48 -15.31
CA ALA A 191 12.09 6.99 -16.01
C ALA A 191 13.34 7.48 -15.29
N ALA A 192 14.27 6.57 -15.02
CA ALA A 192 15.57 6.97 -14.48
C ALA A 192 16.20 8.00 -15.45
N PRO A 193 16.80 9.08 -14.93
CA PRO A 193 17.47 10.05 -15.80
C PRO A 193 18.64 9.37 -16.51
N GLY A 194 18.45 8.95 -17.77
CA GLY A 194 19.47 8.27 -18.57
C GLY A 194 18.99 7.50 -19.80
N ASP A 195 17.71 7.19 -19.94
CA ASP A 195 17.22 6.40 -21.09
C ASP A 195 16.55 7.30 -22.16
N HIS A 196 17.36 8.16 -22.77
CA HIS A 196 16.97 8.81 -24.03
C HIS A 196 17.07 7.79 -25.16
N ARG A 197 16.02 7.01 -25.38
CA ARG A 197 15.84 6.32 -26.66
C ARG A 197 15.56 7.37 -27.73
N THR A 198 16.61 7.71 -28.46
CA THR A 198 16.57 8.34 -29.77
C THR A 198 15.70 7.53 -30.70
N GLY A 199 14.45 7.98 -30.90
CA GLY A 199 13.57 7.58 -31.98
C GLY A 199 13.57 8.72 -32.99
N GLY A 200 14.47 8.63 -33.97
CA GLY A 200 14.58 9.64 -35.03
C GLY A 200 13.39 9.63 -35.97
N SER A 201 13.02 10.80 -36.40
CA SER A 201 12.53 11.02 -37.75
C SER A 201 12.95 12.39 -38.21
N LEU A 202 13.77 12.39 -39.25
CA LEU A 202 14.16 13.56 -40.03
C LEU A 202 12.94 14.27 -40.61
N GLY A 203 12.99 15.58 -40.60
CA GLY A 203 12.10 16.44 -41.37
C GLY A 203 12.66 17.85 -41.33
N ASP A 204 13.58 18.13 -42.28
CA ASP A 204 14.08 19.47 -42.65
C ASP A 204 12.95 20.45 -42.89
N LEU A 205 13.20 21.73 -42.52
CA LEU A 205 13.21 22.90 -43.46
C LEU A 205 13.27 24.23 -42.69
N HIS A 206 14.37 24.92 -42.92
CA HIS A 206 14.62 26.37 -43.15
C HIS A 206 14.00 27.44 -42.22
N GLY A 207 14.94 28.28 -41.71
CA GLY A 207 14.86 29.49 -40.91
C GLY A 207 14.17 30.70 -41.57
N PRO A 208 14.37 32.00 -41.17
CA PRO A 208 15.63 32.59 -40.68
C PRO A 208 15.48 33.51 -39.44
N GLU A 209 16.63 33.80 -38.86
CA GLU A 209 17.19 34.96 -38.12
C GLU A 209 16.28 36.08 -37.56
N GLY A 210 16.49 36.37 -36.27
CA GLY A 210 16.08 37.60 -35.60
C GLY A 210 16.82 37.84 -34.30
N CYS A 211 17.76 38.75 -34.36
CA CYS A 211 18.70 39.24 -33.36
C CYS A 211 18.01 39.94 -32.16
N GLY A 212 18.54 39.86 -30.92
CA GLY A 212 18.17 40.79 -29.84
C GLY A 212 18.59 40.44 -28.42
N SER A 213 19.80 40.73 -28.06
CA SER A 213 20.33 41.40 -26.84
C SER A 213 19.93 40.95 -25.41
N ALA A 214 20.93 40.48 -24.72
CA ALA A 214 21.44 40.70 -23.35
C ALA A 214 20.55 41.21 -22.21
N GLY A 215 20.63 40.50 -21.08
CA GLY A 215 20.24 40.98 -19.75
C GLY A 215 20.42 39.89 -18.68
N GLY A 216 21.58 39.87 -18.01
CA GLY A 216 21.87 38.94 -16.91
C GLY A 216 21.17 39.36 -15.61
N GLY A 217 20.72 38.38 -14.85
CA GLY A 217 20.33 38.49 -13.47
C GLY A 217 20.39 37.10 -12.79
N PRO A 218 20.73 36.99 -11.50
CA PRO A 218 21.15 35.76 -10.87
C PRO A 218 19.97 34.80 -10.68
N ALA A 219 20.25 33.54 -10.92
CA ALA A 219 19.31 32.44 -10.78
C ALA A 219 18.98 32.18 -9.30
N ASP A 220 17.81 32.61 -8.86
CA ASP A 220 17.15 32.07 -7.68
C ASP A 220 16.65 30.68 -8.01
N GLY A 221 17.05 29.71 -7.16
CA GLY A 221 16.70 28.30 -7.30
C GLY A 221 15.18 28.12 -7.23
N VAL A 222 14.58 27.83 -8.38
CA VAL A 222 13.20 27.39 -8.46
C VAL A 222 13.13 25.99 -7.86
N PRO A 223 12.35 25.74 -6.78
CA PRO A 223 12.14 24.39 -6.28
C PRO A 223 11.51 23.57 -7.41
N ALA A 224 12.05 22.37 -7.63
CA ALA A 224 11.55 21.42 -8.61
C ALA A 224 10.02 21.30 -8.48
N ALA A 225 9.28 21.73 -9.50
CA ALA A 225 7.84 21.71 -9.52
C ALA A 225 7.38 20.27 -9.26
N ALA A 226 6.59 20.07 -8.19
CA ALA A 226 5.90 18.82 -7.95
C ALA A 226 5.15 18.41 -9.23
N PRO A 227 5.12 17.13 -9.62
CA PRO A 227 4.47 16.69 -10.85
C PRO A 227 3.01 17.16 -10.81
N VAL A 228 2.66 18.05 -11.75
CA VAL A 228 1.30 18.54 -11.90
C VAL A 228 0.42 17.34 -12.20
N THR A 229 -0.31 16.85 -11.19
CA THR A 229 -1.23 15.72 -11.34
C THR A 229 -2.37 16.17 -12.25
N ARG A 230 -2.36 15.68 -13.49
CA ARG A 230 -3.43 15.93 -14.47
C ARG A 230 -4.76 15.48 -13.87
N ALA A 231 -5.84 16.22 -14.12
CA ALA A 231 -7.18 15.81 -13.70
C ALA A 231 -7.52 14.42 -14.28
N ALA A 232 -8.21 13.57 -13.51
CA ALA A 232 -8.41 12.16 -13.87
C ALA A 232 -9.22 11.97 -15.18
N ASP A 233 -10.07 12.93 -15.53
CA ASP A 233 -10.81 12.95 -16.80
C ASP A 233 -9.92 13.20 -18.03
N GLN A 234 -8.79 13.88 -17.85
CA GLN A 234 -7.82 14.19 -18.88
C GLN A 234 -6.59 13.27 -18.89
N ASP A 235 -6.52 12.34 -17.94
CA ASP A 235 -5.36 11.49 -17.73
C ASP A 235 -5.55 10.12 -18.40
N PRO A 236 -4.78 9.77 -19.48
CA PRO A 236 -4.86 8.46 -20.11
C PRO A 236 -4.41 7.30 -19.20
N ALA A 237 -3.77 7.57 -18.07
CA ALA A 237 -3.43 6.57 -17.05
C ALA A 237 -4.53 6.39 -15.99
N ALA A 238 -5.69 7.00 -16.16
CA ALA A 238 -6.81 6.91 -15.22
C ALA A 238 -8.11 6.53 -15.92
N VAL A 239 -8.99 5.78 -15.24
CA VAL A 239 -10.38 5.52 -15.65
C VAL A 239 -11.33 6.09 -14.62
N LEU A 240 -12.43 6.68 -15.07
CA LEU A 240 -13.42 7.33 -14.24
C LEU A 240 -14.53 6.36 -13.82
N PHE A 241 -14.96 6.47 -12.59
CA PHE A 241 -16.16 5.82 -12.11
C PHE A 241 -17.37 6.74 -12.30
N GLY A 242 -18.55 6.16 -12.26
CA GLY A 242 -19.80 6.89 -12.41
C GLY A 242 -20.97 6.05 -11.91
N LEU A 243 -22.19 6.56 -12.04
CA LEU A 243 -23.38 5.85 -11.62
C LEU A 243 -23.50 4.49 -12.35
N GLY A 244 -23.30 3.40 -11.58
CA GLY A 244 -23.33 2.03 -12.12
C GLY A 244 -22.05 1.57 -12.84
N TYR A 245 -20.99 2.40 -12.87
CA TYR A 245 -19.72 2.08 -13.51
C TYR A 245 -18.58 2.07 -12.49
N GLY A 246 -17.72 1.07 -12.59
CA GLY A 246 -16.60 0.88 -11.67
C GLY A 246 -17.00 0.67 -10.20
N PRO A 247 -18.08 -0.09 -9.91
CA PRO A 247 -18.56 -0.23 -8.54
C PRO A 247 -17.47 -0.81 -7.63
N VAL A 248 -17.54 -0.53 -6.33
CA VAL A 248 -16.53 -0.95 -5.33
C VAL A 248 -16.18 -2.42 -5.45
N HIS A 249 -17.17 -3.31 -5.65
CA HIS A 249 -16.98 -4.75 -5.70
C HIS A 249 -16.26 -5.27 -6.96
N GLU A 250 -16.08 -4.42 -7.98
CA GLU A 250 -15.31 -4.74 -9.19
C GLU A 250 -13.98 -3.97 -9.20
N SER A 251 -14.04 -2.66 -8.96
CA SER A 251 -12.88 -1.77 -9.09
C SER A 251 -11.86 -1.92 -7.95
N LEU A 252 -12.30 -2.18 -6.72
CA LEU A 252 -11.36 -2.32 -5.58
C LEU A 252 -10.61 -3.65 -5.60
N PRO A 253 -11.23 -4.83 -5.84
CA PRO A 253 -10.50 -6.08 -6.05
C PRO A 253 -9.51 -6.00 -7.22
N PHE A 254 -9.89 -5.34 -8.31
CA PHE A 254 -9.01 -5.06 -9.44
C PHE A 254 -7.79 -4.22 -9.02
N ALA A 255 -8.03 -3.12 -8.29
CA ALA A 255 -6.98 -2.26 -7.77
C ALA A 255 -6.01 -3.03 -6.87
N ALA A 256 -6.54 -3.86 -5.95
CA ALA A 256 -5.75 -4.70 -5.07
C ALA A 256 -4.85 -5.70 -5.84
N ALA A 257 -5.39 -6.35 -6.88
CA ALA A 257 -4.65 -7.28 -7.71
C ALA A 257 -3.51 -6.60 -8.49
N VAL A 258 -3.76 -5.43 -9.06
CA VAL A 258 -2.72 -4.63 -9.73
C VAL A 258 -1.66 -4.20 -8.72
N LEU A 259 -2.06 -3.69 -7.54
CA LEU A 259 -1.13 -3.22 -6.51
C LEU A 259 -0.22 -4.34 -6.00
N GLU A 260 -0.76 -5.53 -5.75
CA GLU A 260 0.04 -6.71 -5.38
C GLU A 260 1.04 -7.06 -6.47
N SER A 261 0.61 -7.09 -7.72
CA SER A 261 1.49 -7.40 -8.85
C SER A 261 2.60 -6.36 -9.03
N VAL A 262 2.28 -5.07 -8.85
CA VAL A 262 3.27 -3.99 -8.85
C VAL A 262 4.31 -4.22 -7.74
N ARG A 263 3.86 -4.51 -6.52
CA ARG A 263 4.77 -4.71 -5.38
C ARG A 263 5.64 -5.97 -5.54
N ARG A 264 5.10 -7.03 -6.15
CA ARG A 264 5.85 -8.26 -6.47
C ARG A 264 6.94 -8.04 -7.52
N THR A 265 6.74 -7.12 -8.47
CA THR A 265 7.73 -6.77 -9.50
C THR A 265 8.72 -5.71 -9.06
N GLN A 266 8.45 -5.00 -7.97
CA GLN A 266 9.44 -4.13 -7.36
C GLN A 266 10.52 -5.02 -6.73
N PRO A 267 11.82 -4.78 -7.00
CA PRO A 267 12.85 -5.38 -6.16
C PRO A 267 12.46 -5.00 -4.74
N ALA A 268 12.43 -6.00 -3.84
CA ALA A 268 12.29 -5.73 -2.42
C ALA A 268 13.18 -4.52 -2.12
N PRO A 269 12.69 -3.49 -1.39
CA PRO A 269 13.56 -2.42 -0.96
C PRO A 269 14.77 -3.18 -0.45
N ALA A 270 15.94 -2.96 -1.07
CA ALA A 270 17.14 -3.62 -0.62
C ALA A 270 17.09 -3.33 0.87
N VAL A 271 16.65 -4.35 1.65
CA VAL A 271 16.94 -4.38 3.06
C VAL A 271 18.42 -4.19 2.93
N SER A 272 18.89 -2.98 3.28
CA SER A 272 20.33 -2.76 3.43
C SER A 272 20.64 -3.90 4.36
N ALA A 273 21.11 -5.00 3.78
CA ALA A 273 21.54 -6.18 4.51
C ALA A 273 22.40 -5.52 5.54
N PRO A 274 22.07 -5.64 6.88
CA PRO A 274 22.79 -4.90 7.87
C PRO A 274 24.20 -5.04 7.35
N ALA A 275 24.74 -3.91 6.77
CA ALA A 275 25.97 -3.96 6.02
C ALA A 275 26.78 -4.76 6.99
N LEU A 276 27.21 -5.99 6.57
CA LEU A 276 28.15 -6.73 7.35
C LEU A 276 29.07 -5.63 7.74
N VAL A 277 28.88 -5.12 8.97
CA VAL A 277 29.75 -4.12 9.52
C VAL A 277 31.02 -4.90 9.49
N THR A 278 31.67 -4.85 8.33
CA THR A 278 33.09 -5.05 8.28
C THR A 278 33.49 -4.13 9.38
N ALA A 279 33.95 -4.74 10.49
CA ALA A 279 34.35 -4.03 11.67
C ALA A 279 35.27 -2.90 11.19
N GLY A 280 34.60 -1.88 10.64
CA GLY A 280 35.17 -0.63 10.20
C GLY A 280 35.56 -0.02 11.53
N ARG A 281 36.87 0.17 11.73
CA ARG A 281 37.43 0.94 12.79
C ARG A 281 36.45 2.03 13.15
N ARG A 282 35.79 1.87 14.30
CA ARG A 282 34.93 2.91 14.86
C ARG A 282 35.78 4.15 14.98
N ASP A 283 35.23 5.28 14.61
CA ASP A 283 35.97 6.54 14.67
C ASP A 283 36.57 6.69 16.08
N PRO A 284 37.89 6.85 16.21
CA PRO A 284 38.54 7.04 17.50
C PRO A 284 37.91 8.16 18.34
N ALA A 285 37.29 9.15 17.69
CA ALA A 285 36.58 10.25 18.35
C ALA A 285 35.32 9.74 19.07
N ASP A 286 34.55 8.83 18.45
CA ASP A 286 33.35 8.23 19.04
C ASP A 286 33.68 7.38 20.28
N ILE A 287 34.79 6.68 20.24
CA ILE A 287 35.27 5.85 21.37
C ILE A 287 35.73 6.76 22.52
N ALA A 288 36.43 7.84 22.21
CA ALA A 288 36.84 8.81 23.19
C ALA A 288 35.66 9.49 23.91
N GLU A 289 34.62 9.85 23.17
CA GLU A 289 33.39 10.45 23.73
C GLU A 289 32.66 9.47 24.67
N ARG A 290 32.58 8.19 24.29
CA ARG A 290 31.99 7.14 25.14
C ARG A 290 32.79 6.89 26.41
N ILE A 291 34.12 6.93 26.37
CA ILE A 291 34.98 6.80 27.55
C ILE A 291 34.79 8.03 28.46
N HIS A 292 34.65 9.23 27.90
CA HIS A 292 34.40 10.44 28.67
C HIS A 292 33.05 10.35 29.40
N HIS A 293 31.99 9.98 28.69
CA HIS A 293 30.66 9.80 29.26
C HIS A 293 30.63 8.72 30.36
N LEU A 294 31.31 7.59 30.13
CA LEU A 294 31.48 6.55 31.15
C LEU A 294 32.20 7.08 32.41
N GLY A 295 33.18 7.98 32.23
CA GLY A 295 33.87 8.68 33.34
C GLY A 295 32.97 9.64 34.12
N GLU A 296 31.99 10.26 33.46
CA GLU A 296 31.01 11.07 34.16
C GLU A 296 30.01 10.26 34.98
N LEU A 297 29.53 9.12 34.42
CA LEU A 297 28.67 8.18 35.15
C LEU A 297 29.37 7.60 36.37
N HIS A 298 30.66 7.29 36.27
CA HIS A 298 31.47 6.81 37.42
C HIS A 298 31.62 7.88 38.49
N ARG A 299 31.92 9.13 38.14
CA ARG A 299 31.99 10.26 39.09
C ARG A 299 30.65 10.54 39.78
N ALA A 300 29.54 10.30 39.07
CA ALA A 300 28.17 10.43 39.63
C ALA A 300 27.78 9.25 40.54
N GLY A 301 28.63 8.23 40.71
CA GLY A 301 28.37 7.06 41.53
C GLY A 301 27.36 6.09 40.92
N LEU A 302 27.02 6.22 39.64
CA LEU A 302 26.08 5.36 38.94
C LEU A 302 26.72 4.07 38.39
N VAL A 303 28.03 4.01 38.32
CA VAL A 303 28.83 2.88 37.86
C VAL A 303 29.93 2.60 38.87
N THR A 304 30.13 1.35 39.25
CA THR A 304 31.17 0.92 40.21
C THR A 304 32.57 0.93 39.57
N ASP A 305 33.64 0.99 40.38
CA ASP A 305 35.03 0.96 39.92
C ASP A 305 35.34 -0.27 39.05
N ALA A 306 34.77 -1.41 39.38
CA ALA A 306 34.97 -2.67 38.65
C ALA A 306 34.28 -2.60 37.25
N GLU A 307 33.05 -2.09 37.20
CA GLU A 307 32.29 -1.94 35.91
C GLU A 307 32.96 -0.89 35.05
N TYR A 308 33.40 0.24 35.62
CA TYR A 308 34.13 1.26 34.90
C TYR A 308 35.38 0.74 34.25
N THR A 309 36.20 -0.01 35.02
CA THR A 309 37.46 -0.55 34.53
C THR A 309 37.23 -1.60 33.42
N ALA A 310 36.27 -2.49 33.60
CA ALA A 310 35.93 -3.51 32.61
C ALA A 310 35.42 -2.88 31.29
N LYS A 311 34.49 -1.91 31.39
CA LYS A 311 33.91 -1.27 30.22
C LYS A 311 34.90 -0.37 29.47
N LYS A 312 35.79 0.32 30.21
CA LYS A 312 36.88 1.12 29.63
C LYS A 312 37.87 0.22 28.87
N ALA A 313 38.26 -0.94 29.42
CA ALA A 313 39.12 -1.89 28.74
C ALA A 313 38.49 -2.41 27.44
N GLN A 314 37.17 -2.69 27.47
CA GLN A 314 36.42 -3.12 26.29
C GLN A 314 36.42 -2.05 25.21
N LEU A 315 36.12 -0.77 25.53
CA LEU A 315 36.11 0.36 24.58
C LEU A 315 37.52 0.61 24.00
N LEU A 316 38.57 0.46 24.79
CA LEU A 316 39.95 0.61 24.31
C LEU A 316 40.39 -0.55 23.41
N ALA A 317 39.83 -1.73 23.54
CA ALA A 317 40.08 -2.86 22.64
C ALA A 317 39.36 -2.71 21.27
N GLU A 318 38.41 -1.79 21.17
CA GLU A 318 37.69 -1.45 19.91
C GLU A 318 38.40 -0.36 19.08
N LEU A 319 39.50 0.23 19.60
CA LEU A 319 40.41 1.17 18.90
C LEU A 319 41.36 0.43 17.95
#